data_f3db3e9420406c28ea12cc063d7f5dae
#
_entry.id   f3db3e9420406c28ea12cc063d7f5dae
#
_cell.length_a   1.000
_cell.length_b   1.000
_cell.length_c   1.000
_cell.angle_alpha   90.00
_cell.angle_beta   90.00
_cell.angle_gamma   90.00
#
_symmetry.space_group_name_H-M   'P 1'
#
loop_
_entity.id
_entity.type
_entity.pdbx_description
1 polymer ?
#
loop_
_entity_poly.entity_id
_entity_poly.type
_entity_poly.pdbx_seq_one_letter_code
_entity_poly.pdbx_strand_id
1 'polypeptide(L)'
;MPSGLIRIQRAGCFHFIPFSCCHRLPLLARPGAYSIFEYELERVRKQYQFVIAGYVLMPEHVHLLVGEPKIFSLATALQILKQRSSKLLKRPGETQFWQRRYYDFNVRNPEKRTEKLRYMHRNPVKRGLVTCPEAWPWSSFRHYATGAEGTIEIELMWTAQKRELRSGSVSHP
;
A
#
# COMPACT_ATOMS: atom_id res chain seq x y z
N MET A 1 -20.29 0.11 -20.17
CA MET A 1 -19.39 1.06 -19.49
C MET A 1 -19.88 1.25 -18.07
N PRO A 2 -19.19 0.79 -17.04
CA PRO A 2 -19.51 1.22 -15.71
C PRO A 2 -19.13 2.70 -15.62
N SER A 3 -20.13 3.54 -15.51
CA SER A 3 -20.02 4.96 -15.25
C SER A 3 -19.21 5.20 -13.97
N GLY A 4 -18.27 6.13 -14.03
CA GLY A 4 -17.30 6.54 -13.09
C GLY A 4 -17.54 6.20 -11.63
N LEU A 5 -16.59 5.45 -11.06
CA LEU A 5 -16.40 5.40 -9.62
C LEU A 5 -16.21 6.84 -9.12
N ILE A 6 -17.21 7.37 -8.45
CA ILE A 6 -17.12 8.68 -7.80
C ILE A 6 -16.11 8.51 -6.66
N ARG A 7 -14.93 9.08 -6.82
CA ARG A 7 -13.92 9.15 -5.76
C ARG A 7 -14.39 10.13 -4.70
N ILE A 8 -14.90 9.59 -3.59
CA ILE A 8 -15.32 10.41 -2.45
C ILE A 8 -14.10 10.63 -1.56
N GLN A 9 -13.48 11.80 -1.68
CA GLN A 9 -12.46 12.26 -0.74
C GLN A 9 -13.16 12.76 0.52
N ARG A 10 -13.14 11.96 1.58
CA ARG A 10 -13.60 12.36 2.91
C ARG A 10 -12.51 12.06 3.93
N ALA A 11 -12.17 13.04 4.76
CA ALA A 11 -11.28 12.84 5.91
C ALA A 11 -11.75 11.65 6.75
N GLY A 12 -10.83 10.72 7.05
CA GLY A 12 -11.08 9.52 7.85
C GLY A 12 -11.52 8.27 7.08
N CYS A 13 -11.69 8.35 5.75
CA CYS A 13 -11.95 7.16 4.93
C CYS A 13 -10.65 6.48 4.52
N PHE A 14 -10.68 5.14 4.48
CA PHE A 14 -9.62 4.34 3.88
C PHE A 14 -10.01 3.94 2.45
N HIS A 15 -8.99 3.71 1.65
CA HIS A 15 -9.12 3.24 0.27
C HIS A 15 -8.40 1.90 0.13
N PHE A 16 -9.10 0.92 -0.40
CA PHE A 16 -8.51 -0.32 -0.83
C PHE A 16 -8.16 -0.23 -2.32
N ILE A 17 -6.88 -0.32 -2.63
CA ILE A 17 -6.33 -0.04 -3.97
C ILE A 17 -5.60 -1.28 -4.51
N PRO A 18 -6.24 -2.11 -5.33
CA PRO A 18 -5.56 -3.12 -6.11
C PRO A 18 -5.06 -2.54 -7.44
N PHE A 19 -3.81 -2.85 -7.79
CA PHE A 19 -3.26 -2.58 -9.12
C PHE A 19 -2.24 -3.64 -9.53
N SER A 20 -2.07 -3.82 -10.83
CA SER A 20 -1.33 -4.95 -11.39
C SER A 20 -0.16 -4.50 -12.26
N CYS A 21 0.85 -5.36 -12.37
CA CYS A 21 1.87 -5.25 -13.38
C CYS A 21 1.27 -5.39 -14.79
N CYS A 22 1.96 -4.85 -15.78
CA CYS A 22 1.57 -4.92 -17.18
C CYS A 22 1.33 -6.38 -17.60
N HIS A 23 0.18 -6.62 -18.23
CA HIS A 23 -0.28 -7.95 -18.63
C HIS A 23 -0.32 -9.00 -17.49
N ARG A 24 -0.36 -8.54 -16.22
CA ARG A 24 -0.26 -9.41 -15.04
C ARG A 24 0.96 -10.32 -15.03
N LEU A 25 2.05 -9.89 -15.64
CA LEU A 25 3.32 -10.59 -15.57
C LEU A 25 3.92 -10.47 -14.16
N PRO A 26 4.64 -11.48 -13.67
CA PRO A 26 5.20 -11.49 -12.30
C PRO A 26 6.45 -10.60 -12.19
N LEU A 27 6.32 -9.32 -12.53
CA LEU A 27 7.44 -8.40 -12.62
C LEU A 27 8.02 -8.03 -11.25
N LEU A 28 7.20 -8.07 -10.19
CA LEU A 28 7.65 -7.83 -8.82
C LEU A 28 8.44 -9.02 -8.24
N ALA A 29 8.30 -10.21 -8.79
CA ALA A 29 9.09 -11.37 -8.36
C ALA A 29 10.56 -11.31 -8.82
N ARG A 30 10.95 -10.33 -9.60
CA ARG A 30 12.34 -10.10 -10.01
C ARG A 30 13.21 -9.77 -8.80
N PRO A 31 14.49 -10.17 -8.81
CA PRO A 31 15.41 -9.88 -7.70
C PRO A 31 15.40 -8.39 -7.31
N GLY A 32 15.19 -8.10 -6.02
CA GLY A 32 15.19 -6.76 -5.47
C GLY A 32 13.94 -5.90 -5.74
N ALA A 33 13.01 -6.35 -6.59
CA ALA A 33 11.87 -5.53 -7.00
C ALA A 33 10.91 -5.22 -5.84
N TYR A 34 10.63 -6.18 -4.96
CA TYR A 34 9.82 -5.94 -3.76
C TYR A 34 10.41 -4.87 -2.85
N SER A 35 11.70 -4.96 -2.56
CA SER A 35 12.40 -3.99 -1.70
C SER A 35 12.40 -2.58 -2.30
N ILE A 36 12.63 -2.46 -3.60
CA ILE A 36 12.59 -1.18 -4.32
C ILE A 36 11.18 -0.59 -4.24
N PHE A 37 10.15 -1.41 -4.45
CA PHE A 37 8.77 -0.94 -4.36
C PHE A 37 8.40 -0.47 -2.95
N GLU A 38 8.74 -1.24 -1.90
CA GLU A 38 8.50 -0.84 -0.50
C GLU A 38 9.19 0.49 -0.18
N TYR A 39 10.44 0.66 -0.61
CA TYR A 39 11.18 1.91 -0.40
C TYR A 39 10.48 3.11 -1.07
N GLU A 40 10.06 2.96 -2.32
CA GLU A 40 9.36 4.03 -3.03
C GLU A 40 7.98 4.31 -2.43
N LEU A 41 7.25 3.29 -2.00
CA LEU A 41 5.98 3.45 -1.32
C LEU A 41 6.13 4.26 -0.02
N GLU A 42 7.13 3.96 0.80
CA GLU A 42 7.40 4.71 2.03
C GLU A 42 7.82 6.16 1.75
N ARG A 43 8.62 6.40 0.70
CA ARG A 43 8.97 7.76 0.27
C ARG A 43 7.75 8.56 -0.15
N VAL A 44 6.87 7.97 -0.95
CA VAL A 44 5.63 8.62 -1.41
C VAL A 44 4.68 8.85 -0.24
N ARG A 45 4.54 7.87 0.68
CA ARG A 45 3.75 8.03 1.91
C ARG A 45 4.18 9.27 2.70
N LYS A 46 5.47 9.42 2.94
CA LYS A 46 6.04 10.58 3.67
C LYS A 46 5.82 11.89 2.90
N GLN A 47 6.09 11.89 1.61
CA GLN A 47 5.97 13.08 0.77
C GLN A 47 4.54 13.62 0.71
N TYR A 48 3.55 12.74 0.58
CA TYR A 48 2.13 13.11 0.43
C TYR A 48 1.37 13.04 1.76
N GLN A 49 2.02 12.63 2.83
CA GLN A 49 1.49 12.59 4.20
C GLN A 49 0.18 11.80 4.31
N PHE A 50 0.21 10.56 3.92
CA PHE A 50 -0.89 9.63 4.14
C PHE A 50 -0.47 8.46 5.03
N VAL A 51 -1.44 7.71 5.53
CA VAL A 51 -1.23 6.53 6.35
C VAL A 51 -1.48 5.27 5.55
N ILE A 52 -0.74 4.21 5.86
CA ILE A 52 -0.92 2.88 5.29
C ILE A 52 -1.38 1.96 6.42
N ALA A 53 -2.63 1.46 6.32
CA ALA A 53 -3.16 0.49 7.27
C ALA A 53 -2.74 -0.94 6.93
N GLY A 54 -2.44 -1.21 5.67
CA GLY A 54 -1.95 -2.51 5.27
C GLY A 54 -1.55 -2.57 3.80
N TYR A 55 -0.75 -3.59 3.49
CA TYR A 55 -0.35 -3.88 2.11
C TYR A 55 0.01 -5.36 1.95
N VAL A 56 -0.01 -5.82 0.72
CA VAL A 56 0.64 -7.05 0.27
C VAL A 56 1.17 -6.85 -1.15
N LEU A 57 2.42 -7.26 -1.35
CA LEU A 57 3.03 -7.32 -2.68
C LEU A 57 3.00 -8.76 -3.17
N MET A 58 2.30 -8.99 -4.26
CA MET A 58 2.23 -10.26 -4.95
C MET A 58 3.15 -10.22 -6.18
N PRO A 59 3.52 -11.36 -6.77
CA PRO A 59 4.40 -11.35 -7.95
C PRO A 59 3.94 -10.43 -9.08
N GLU A 60 2.64 -10.38 -9.34
CA GLU A 60 2.04 -9.68 -10.48
C GLU A 60 1.11 -8.52 -10.10
N HIS A 61 0.88 -8.25 -8.80
CA HIS A 61 0.00 -7.18 -8.35
C HIS A 61 0.27 -6.73 -6.93
N VAL A 62 -0.33 -5.62 -6.57
CA VAL A 62 -0.23 -5.00 -5.24
C VAL A 62 -1.63 -4.72 -4.71
N HIS A 63 -1.83 -4.92 -3.42
CA HIS A 63 -2.97 -4.39 -2.68
C HIS A 63 -2.49 -3.42 -1.62
N LEU A 64 -3.08 -2.24 -1.59
CA LEU A 64 -2.84 -1.22 -0.56
C LEU A 64 -4.15 -0.91 0.17
N LEU A 65 -4.07 -0.69 1.46
CA LEU A 65 -5.14 -0.11 2.27
C LEU A 65 -4.60 1.18 2.90
N VAL A 66 -5.03 2.31 2.39
CA VAL A 66 -4.43 3.62 2.67
C VAL A 66 -5.48 4.67 3.04
N GLY A 67 -5.07 5.63 3.87
CA GLY A 67 -5.86 6.83 4.13
C GLY A 67 -5.67 7.90 3.06
N GLU A 68 -6.48 8.96 3.13
CA GLU A 68 -6.35 10.12 2.26
C GLU A 68 -5.05 10.89 2.54
N PRO A 69 -4.31 11.30 1.49
CA PRO A 69 -3.18 12.20 1.65
C PRO A 69 -3.57 13.58 2.16
N LYS A 70 -2.72 14.17 3.00
CA LYS A 70 -2.86 15.58 3.41
C LYS A 70 -2.37 16.54 2.34
N ILE A 71 -1.47 16.09 1.47
CA ILE A 71 -0.88 16.87 0.38
C ILE A 71 -1.31 16.25 -0.94
N PHE A 72 -1.97 17.02 -1.78
CA PHE A 72 -2.56 16.60 -3.06
C PHE A 72 -3.59 15.46 -2.91
N SER A 73 -3.92 14.81 -4.02
CA SER A 73 -4.89 13.70 -4.04
C SER A 73 -4.22 12.34 -3.96
N LEU A 74 -4.97 11.33 -3.54
CA LEU A 74 -4.53 9.93 -3.59
C LEU A 74 -4.17 9.50 -5.02
N ALA A 75 -4.93 9.96 -6.02
CA ALA A 75 -4.62 9.71 -7.43
C ALA A 75 -3.23 10.23 -7.83
N THR A 76 -2.86 11.43 -7.37
CA THR A 76 -1.52 12.01 -7.60
C THR A 76 -0.44 11.19 -6.90
N ALA A 77 -0.64 10.82 -5.65
CA ALA A 77 0.32 10.01 -4.90
C ALA A 77 0.56 8.64 -5.57
N LEU A 78 -0.50 7.96 -6.01
CA LEU A 78 -0.42 6.69 -6.73
C LEU A 78 0.25 6.83 -8.10
N GLN A 79 -0.03 7.91 -8.83
CA GLN A 79 0.63 8.19 -10.11
C GLN A 79 2.14 8.32 -9.91
N ILE A 80 2.58 9.09 -8.93
CA ILE A 80 4.00 9.28 -8.62
C ILE A 80 4.65 7.98 -8.15
N LEU A 81 3.97 7.19 -7.30
CA LEU A 81 4.45 5.88 -6.90
C LEU A 81 4.71 4.96 -8.10
N LYS A 82 3.72 4.86 -8.99
CA LYS A 82 3.81 4.04 -10.20
C LYS A 82 4.89 4.53 -11.16
N GLN A 83 5.04 5.82 -11.34
CA GLN A 83 6.10 6.41 -12.18
C GLN A 83 7.49 6.12 -11.63
N ARG A 84 7.73 6.38 -10.34
CA ARG A 84 9.03 6.19 -9.70
C ARG A 84 9.44 4.72 -9.67
N SER A 85 8.55 3.85 -9.21
CA SER A 85 8.82 2.41 -9.17
C SER A 85 9.02 1.85 -10.59
N SER A 86 8.23 2.26 -11.56
CA SER A 86 8.39 1.87 -12.97
C SER A 86 9.77 2.27 -13.51
N LYS A 87 10.23 3.49 -13.22
CA LYS A 87 11.55 3.97 -13.68
C LYS A 87 12.69 3.10 -13.15
N LEU A 88 12.58 2.62 -11.91
CA LEU A 88 13.61 1.81 -11.26
C LEU A 88 13.52 0.32 -11.63
N LEU A 89 12.32 -0.18 -11.92
CA LEU A 89 12.06 -1.61 -12.09
C LEU A 89 12.00 -2.08 -13.54
N LYS A 90 11.76 -1.16 -14.49
CA LYS A 90 11.77 -1.52 -15.91
C LYS A 90 13.15 -1.93 -16.38
N ARG A 91 13.19 -2.95 -17.21
CA ARG A 91 14.36 -3.38 -17.95
C ARG A 91 14.46 -2.66 -19.32
N PRO A 92 15.65 -2.58 -19.92
CA PRO A 92 15.79 -2.08 -21.27
C PRO A 92 14.82 -2.77 -22.25
N GLY A 93 14.13 -2.00 -23.07
CA GLY A 93 13.14 -2.49 -24.03
C GLY A 93 11.71 -2.63 -23.48
N GLU A 94 11.50 -2.55 -22.17
CA GLU A 94 10.15 -2.55 -21.60
C GLU A 94 9.53 -1.16 -21.67
N THR A 95 8.35 -1.05 -22.25
CA THR A 95 7.62 0.21 -22.39
C THR A 95 6.80 0.54 -21.14
N GLN A 96 6.29 -0.49 -20.45
CA GLN A 96 5.35 -0.33 -19.35
C GLN A 96 5.60 -1.37 -18.27
N PHE A 97 5.64 -0.93 -16.99
CA PHE A 97 5.74 -1.84 -15.83
C PHE A 97 4.38 -2.11 -15.21
N TRP A 98 3.56 -1.08 -15.00
CA TRP A 98 2.24 -1.15 -14.39
C TRP A 98 1.13 -1.02 -15.42
N GLN A 99 0.01 -1.71 -15.20
CA GLN A 99 -1.23 -1.39 -15.90
C GLN A 99 -1.64 0.05 -15.59
N ARG A 100 -2.21 0.75 -16.57
CA ARG A 100 -2.62 2.15 -16.39
C ARG A 100 -3.72 2.29 -15.38
N ARG A 101 -4.73 1.43 -15.45
CA ARG A 101 -5.91 1.47 -14.57
C ARG A 101 -5.62 0.78 -13.24
N TYR A 102 -6.26 1.27 -12.19
CA TYR A 102 -6.38 0.66 -10.89
C TYR A 102 -7.78 0.86 -10.36
N TYR A 103 -8.17 0.07 -9.37
CA TYR A 103 -9.44 0.21 -8.70
C TYR A 103 -9.24 0.97 -7.39
N ASP A 104 -10.29 1.72 -6.98
CA ASP A 104 -10.32 2.48 -5.74
C ASP A 104 -11.64 2.20 -5.04
N PHE A 105 -11.58 1.39 -3.99
CA PHE A 105 -12.73 1.03 -3.18
C PHE A 105 -12.69 1.78 -1.86
N ASN A 106 -13.71 2.60 -1.61
CA ASN A 106 -13.87 3.27 -0.32
C ASN A 106 -14.18 2.25 0.79
N VAL A 107 -13.44 2.32 1.89
CA VAL A 107 -13.60 1.49 3.08
C VAL A 107 -14.04 2.37 4.22
N ARG A 108 -15.36 2.41 4.49
CA ARG A 108 -15.99 3.41 5.34
C ARG A 108 -16.10 3.02 6.81
N ASN A 109 -15.97 1.74 7.14
CA ASN A 109 -16.15 1.25 8.49
C ASN A 109 -15.05 0.29 8.95
N PRO A 110 -14.84 0.11 10.27
CA PRO A 110 -13.79 -0.76 10.81
C PRO A 110 -13.92 -2.23 10.38
N GLU A 111 -15.15 -2.74 10.25
CA GLU A 111 -15.41 -4.14 9.86
C GLU A 111 -14.91 -4.41 8.44
N LYS A 112 -15.21 -3.51 7.50
CA LYS A 112 -14.73 -3.59 6.11
C LYS A 112 -13.20 -3.45 6.03
N ARG A 113 -12.62 -2.60 6.87
CA ARG A 113 -11.17 -2.50 6.98
C ARG A 113 -10.52 -3.81 7.42
N THR A 114 -11.06 -4.43 8.47
CA THR A 114 -10.61 -5.75 8.95
C THR A 114 -10.77 -6.82 7.89
N GLU A 115 -11.89 -6.84 7.16
CA GLU A 115 -12.14 -7.76 6.05
C GLU A 115 -11.07 -7.62 4.96
N LYS A 116 -10.74 -6.38 4.56
CA LYS A 116 -9.70 -6.11 3.55
C LYS A 116 -8.30 -6.51 4.00
N LEU A 117 -7.96 -6.24 5.27
CA LEU A 117 -6.68 -6.69 5.85
C LEU A 117 -6.57 -8.22 5.83
N ARG A 118 -7.59 -8.94 6.26
CA ARG A 118 -7.62 -10.42 6.21
C ARG A 118 -7.49 -10.93 4.79
N TYR A 119 -8.20 -10.33 3.86
CA TYR A 119 -8.11 -10.68 2.44
C TYR A 119 -6.69 -10.53 1.91
N MET A 120 -6.06 -9.38 2.14
CA MET A 120 -4.68 -9.12 1.70
C MET A 120 -3.69 -10.10 2.31
N HIS A 121 -3.75 -10.29 3.63
CA HIS A 121 -2.80 -11.13 4.35
C HIS A 121 -2.91 -12.63 4.01
N ARG A 122 -4.08 -13.09 3.60
CA ARG A 122 -4.31 -14.48 3.15
C ARG A 122 -4.00 -14.70 1.68
N ASN A 123 -3.82 -13.65 0.89
CA ASN A 123 -3.64 -13.77 -0.55
C ASN A 123 -2.43 -14.64 -0.93
N PRO A 124 -1.24 -14.50 -0.33
CA PRO A 124 -0.09 -15.36 -0.64
C PRO A 124 -0.36 -16.85 -0.38
N VAL A 125 -1.10 -17.18 0.70
CA VAL A 125 -1.49 -18.57 1.01
C VAL A 125 -2.49 -19.08 -0.01
N LYS A 126 -3.53 -18.32 -0.33
CA LYS A 126 -4.53 -18.69 -1.34
C LYS A 126 -3.93 -18.92 -2.73
N ARG A 127 -2.85 -18.21 -3.06
CA ARG A 127 -2.13 -18.34 -4.32
C ARG A 127 -1.06 -19.46 -4.29
N GLY A 128 -0.93 -20.18 -3.16
CA GLY A 128 0.02 -21.25 -3.01
C GLY A 128 1.49 -20.84 -2.97
N LEU A 129 1.77 -19.57 -2.70
CA LEU A 129 3.15 -19.04 -2.61
C LEU A 129 3.82 -19.42 -1.29
N VAL A 130 3.04 -19.51 -0.23
CA VAL A 130 3.46 -19.90 1.12
C VAL A 130 2.36 -20.71 1.79
N THR A 131 2.71 -21.39 2.89
CA THR A 131 1.75 -22.23 3.66
C THR A 131 1.04 -21.46 4.76
N CYS A 132 1.61 -20.33 5.22
CA CYS A 132 1.02 -19.46 6.24
C CYS A 132 1.38 -17.99 5.94
N PRO A 133 0.56 -17.02 6.40
CA PRO A 133 0.79 -15.60 6.12
C PRO A 133 2.13 -15.08 6.64
N GLU A 134 2.60 -15.61 7.77
CA GLU A 134 3.88 -15.27 8.40
C GLU A 134 5.09 -15.52 7.50
N ALA A 135 4.98 -16.52 6.62
CA ALA A 135 6.05 -16.91 5.72
C ALA A 135 6.20 -15.95 4.52
N TRP A 136 5.24 -15.04 4.29
CA TRP A 136 5.31 -14.05 3.22
C TRP A 136 5.86 -12.72 3.76
N PRO A 137 7.12 -12.36 3.45
CA PRO A 137 7.75 -11.17 4.03
C PRO A 137 7.22 -9.85 3.45
N TRP A 138 6.60 -9.88 2.27
CA TRP A 138 6.20 -8.72 1.49
C TRP A 138 4.75 -8.32 1.78
N SER A 139 4.40 -8.25 3.06
CA SER A 139 3.09 -7.80 3.51
C SER A 139 3.17 -7.17 4.92
N SER A 140 2.13 -6.45 5.29
CA SER A 140 1.97 -5.89 6.63
C SER A 140 1.58 -6.94 7.70
N PHE A 141 1.46 -8.22 7.35
CA PHE A 141 1.00 -9.24 8.30
C PHE A 141 1.88 -9.33 9.54
N ARG A 142 3.22 -9.37 9.38
CA ARG A 142 4.15 -9.47 10.52
C ARG A 142 4.02 -8.31 11.49
N HIS A 143 3.74 -7.12 10.99
CA HIS A 143 3.51 -5.96 11.83
C HIS A 143 2.27 -6.16 12.73
N TYR A 144 1.17 -6.69 12.17
CA TYR A 144 -0.03 -7.01 12.94
C TYR A 144 0.17 -8.17 13.92
N ALA A 145 0.91 -9.19 13.54
CA ALA A 145 1.13 -10.38 14.35
C ALA A 145 2.12 -10.16 15.51
N THR A 146 3.18 -9.38 15.28
CA THR A 146 4.32 -9.26 16.21
C THR A 146 4.68 -7.83 16.60
N GLY A 147 4.09 -6.81 15.97
CA GLY A 147 4.49 -5.40 16.14
C GLY A 147 5.83 -5.06 15.49
N ALA A 148 6.42 -5.98 14.70
CA ALA A 148 7.69 -5.73 14.04
C ALA A 148 7.60 -4.56 13.06
N GLU A 149 8.53 -3.62 13.17
CA GLU A 149 8.67 -2.52 12.23
C GLU A 149 9.39 -3.01 10.96
N GLY A 150 8.94 -2.52 9.80
CA GLY A 150 9.52 -2.79 8.51
C GLY A 150 9.88 -1.52 7.75
N THR A 151 10.14 -1.63 6.46
CA THR A 151 10.42 -0.49 5.58
C THR A 151 9.27 0.52 5.56
N ILE A 152 8.04 0.03 5.57
CA ILE A 152 6.82 0.84 5.51
C ILE A 152 6.24 1.00 6.91
N GLU A 153 5.97 2.26 7.30
CA GLU A 153 5.24 2.55 8.54
C GLU A 153 3.76 2.16 8.40
N ILE A 154 3.30 1.27 9.26
CA ILE A 154 1.92 0.79 9.30
C ILE A 154 1.15 1.53 10.38
N GLU A 155 -0.02 2.04 10.02
CA GLU A 155 -0.91 2.77 10.93
C GLU A 155 -1.72 1.79 11.80
N LEU A 156 -1.33 1.70 13.07
CA LEU A 156 -2.09 1.05 14.13
C LEU A 156 -2.53 2.11 15.16
N MET A 157 -3.46 1.76 16.05
CA MET A 157 -3.93 2.67 17.09
C MET A 157 -2.78 3.20 17.95
N TRP A 158 -1.82 2.37 18.32
CA TRP A 158 -0.65 2.78 19.11
C TRP A 158 0.37 3.60 18.30
N THR A 159 0.47 3.44 16.98
CA THR A 159 1.29 4.31 16.11
C THR A 159 0.71 5.71 16.07
N ALA A 160 -0.61 5.83 15.96
CA ALA A 160 -1.31 7.12 16.06
C ALA A 160 -1.06 7.79 17.42
N GLN A 161 -1.17 7.07 18.53
CA GLN A 161 -0.89 7.57 19.88
C GLN A 161 0.56 8.05 20.02
N LYS A 162 1.55 7.30 19.53
CA LYS A 162 2.96 7.73 19.53
C LYS A 162 3.18 9.01 18.74
N ARG A 163 2.48 9.18 17.64
CA ARG A 163 2.57 10.40 16.81
C ARG A 163 1.99 11.60 17.52
N GLU A 164 0.83 11.44 18.18
CA GLU A 164 0.19 12.49 18.98
C GLU A 164 1.07 12.92 20.16
N LEU A 165 1.69 11.98 20.88
CA LEU A 165 2.62 12.27 21.97
C LEU A 165 3.86 13.04 21.47
N ARG A 166 4.39 12.72 20.30
CA ARG A 166 5.53 13.43 19.70
C ARG A 166 5.15 14.84 19.23
N SER A 167 3.95 15.05 18.71
CA SER A 167 3.45 16.36 18.30
C SER A 167 3.07 17.25 19.50
N GLY A 168 2.60 16.66 20.60
CA GLY A 168 2.26 17.39 21.84
C GLY A 168 3.47 17.82 22.67
N SER A 169 4.65 17.24 22.46
CA SER A 169 5.89 17.63 23.17
C SER A 169 6.61 18.85 22.57
N VAL A 170 6.10 19.43 21.48
CA VAL A 170 6.68 20.63 20.83
C VAL A 170 6.00 21.93 21.27
N SER A 171 5.04 21.86 22.17
CA SER A 171 4.33 23.05 22.68
C SER A 171 4.71 23.33 24.13
N HIS A 172 5.90 23.91 24.34
CA HIS A 172 6.11 24.83 25.46
C HIS A 172 7.13 25.90 25.08
N PRO A 173 6.77 27.17 25.30
CA PRO A 173 7.65 28.32 25.08
C PRO A 173 8.80 28.35 26.08
#